data_72f8a4fb9565bc3479b9b96609b1f3ea
#
_entry.id   72f8a4fb9565bc3479b9b96609b1f3ea
#
_cell.length_a   1.000
_cell.length_b   1.000
_cell.length_c   1.000
_cell.angle_alpha   90.00
_cell.angle_beta   90.00
_cell.angle_gamma   90.00
#
_symmetry.space_group_name_H-M   'P 1'
#
loop_
_entity.id
_entity.type
_entity.pdbx_description
1 polymer ?
#
loop_
_entity_poly.entity_id
_entity_poly.type
_entity_poly.pdbx_seq_one_letter_code
_entity_poly.pdbx_strand_id
1 'polypeptide(L)'
;MILFTAAAPPFMKNGYVLGCERTHEAVIIDPGDEADELLAFVSRQKLRPKAVLLTHAHLDHVSGIGAVKRELPIPVWLHSADQPLYDQAAAQGAMFGIRMEQPPPVDHHYTGDGTWGRFGDYEVSVHHTPGHCPGGVCLAVYRVASIEPDEPREPRELQGLFVGDTLFAGSIGRTDLPGGSHPKLMKSITQVLFAFPDDAEVYSGHGRETTIGRERKSNPFVLEYLRP
;
A
#
# COMPACT_ATOMS: atom_id res chain seq x y z
N MET A 1 -13.28 -3.52 -10.49
CA MET A 1 -12.94 -2.95 -9.15
C MET A 1 -13.16 -1.45 -9.17
N ILE A 2 -13.80 -0.91 -8.13
CA ILE A 2 -13.81 0.54 -7.92
C ILE A 2 -12.43 0.91 -7.37
N LEU A 3 -11.74 1.84 -8.04
CA LEU A 3 -10.47 2.39 -7.58
C LEU A 3 -10.61 3.91 -7.51
N PHE A 4 -10.25 4.48 -6.38
CA PHE A 4 -10.14 5.93 -6.20
C PHE A 4 -8.79 6.26 -5.57
N THR A 5 -8.14 7.27 -6.12
CA THR A 5 -6.86 7.81 -5.64
C THR A 5 -7.05 9.26 -5.28
N ALA A 6 -6.52 9.66 -4.14
CA ALA A 6 -6.39 11.05 -3.73
C ALA A 6 -4.97 11.34 -3.28
N ALA A 7 -4.54 12.60 -3.40
CA ALA A 7 -3.24 13.05 -2.93
C ALA A 7 -3.34 14.49 -2.43
N ALA A 8 -2.73 14.80 -1.28
CA ALA A 8 -2.79 16.12 -0.66
C ALA A 8 -1.40 16.66 -0.29
N PRO A 9 -1.22 18.00 -0.29
CA PRO A 9 0.00 18.60 0.27
C PRO A 9 0.14 18.27 1.77
N PRO A 10 1.37 18.29 2.33
CA PRO A 10 2.61 18.75 1.66
C PRO A 10 3.31 17.66 0.83
N PHE A 11 3.03 16.38 1.04
CA PHE A 11 3.80 15.29 0.45
C PHE A 11 3.29 14.85 -0.92
N MET A 12 2.05 15.19 -1.29
CA MET A 12 1.40 14.71 -2.52
C MET A 12 1.45 13.17 -2.61
N LYS A 13 1.25 12.51 -1.47
CA LYS A 13 1.21 11.06 -1.33
C LYS A 13 -0.15 10.53 -1.75
N ASN A 14 -0.16 9.43 -2.49
CA ASN A 14 -1.37 8.76 -2.96
C ASN A 14 -1.97 7.86 -1.87
N GLY A 15 -3.17 8.18 -1.42
CA GLY A 15 -4.02 7.26 -0.68
C GLY A 15 -5.05 6.63 -1.60
N TYR A 16 -5.52 5.42 -1.27
CA TYR A 16 -6.39 4.66 -2.14
C TYR A 16 -7.63 4.14 -1.42
N VAL A 17 -8.76 4.12 -2.14
CA VAL A 17 -9.95 3.34 -1.78
C VAL A 17 -10.19 2.30 -2.86
N LEU A 18 -10.25 1.03 -2.46
CA LEU A 18 -10.61 -0.08 -3.32
C LEU A 18 -11.97 -0.62 -2.91
N GLY A 19 -12.90 -0.71 -3.84
CA GLY A 19 -14.26 -1.17 -3.59
C GLY A 19 -14.71 -2.25 -4.55
N CYS A 20 -15.55 -3.15 -4.06
CA CYS A 20 -16.24 -4.13 -4.87
C CYS A 20 -17.56 -3.55 -5.40
N GLU A 21 -17.74 -3.54 -6.70
CA GLU A 21 -18.94 -3.00 -7.37
C GLU A 21 -20.22 -3.74 -6.95
N ARG A 22 -20.10 -5.04 -6.72
CA ARG A 22 -21.26 -5.89 -6.42
C ARG A 22 -21.64 -5.81 -4.93
N THR A 23 -20.66 -5.87 -4.03
CA THR A 23 -20.94 -5.96 -2.59
C THR A 23 -20.84 -4.64 -1.85
N HIS A 24 -20.22 -3.61 -2.47
CA HIS A 24 -19.83 -2.35 -1.83
C HIS A 24 -18.87 -2.52 -0.64
N GLU A 25 -18.34 -3.71 -0.40
CA GLU A 25 -17.24 -3.88 0.54
C GLU A 25 -15.98 -3.22 -0.01
N ALA A 26 -15.13 -2.67 0.86
CA ALA A 26 -13.97 -1.91 0.45
C ALA A 26 -12.81 -2.07 1.42
N VAL A 27 -11.63 -1.58 1.02
CA VAL A 27 -10.48 -1.31 1.89
C VAL A 27 -9.92 0.07 1.59
N ILE A 28 -9.27 0.68 2.57
CA ILE A 28 -8.54 1.93 2.43
C ILE A 28 -7.05 1.59 2.55
N ILE A 29 -6.21 2.10 1.64
CA ILE A 29 -4.76 1.88 1.66
C ILE A 29 -4.09 3.22 1.94
N ASP A 30 -3.19 3.23 2.92
CA ASP A 30 -2.32 4.36 3.29
C ASP A 30 -3.07 5.70 3.39
N PRO A 31 -4.03 5.89 4.30
CA PRO A 31 -4.69 7.17 4.48
C PRO A 31 -3.73 8.18 5.16
N GLY A 32 -3.30 9.17 4.38
CA GLY A 32 -2.47 10.28 4.82
C GLY A 32 -3.25 11.59 4.89
N ASP A 33 -2.63 12.68 4.46
CA ASP A 33 -3.24 14.02 4.51
C ASP A 33 -4.49 14.16 3.63
N GLU A 34 -4.69 13.25 2.67
CA GLU A 34 -5.87 13.15 1.80
C GLU A 34 -7.03 12.35 2.42
N ALA A 35 -6.97 11.96 3.68
CA ALA A 35 -7.95 11.09 4.34
C ALA A 35 -9.39 11.61 4.23
N ASP A 36 -9.62 12.92 4.31
CA ASP A 36 -10.94 13.51 4.18
C ASP A 36 -11.54 13.28 2.78
N GLU A 37 -10.72 13.33 1.73
CA GLU A 37 -11.15 13.04 0.36
C GLU A 37 -11.50 11.56 0.18
N LEU A 38 -10.71 10.66 0.78
CA LEU A 38 -10.97 9.22 0.78
C LEU A 38 -12.29 8.92 1.49
N LEU A 39 -12.53 9.51 2.67
CA LEU A 39 -13.78 9.36 3.43
C LEU A 39 -15.00 9.93 2.68
N ALA A 40 -14.85 11.09 2.06
CA ALA A 40 -15.89 11.68 1.22
C ALA A 40 -16.25 10.76 0.04
N PHE A 41 -15.25 10.13 -0.59
CA PHE A 41 -15.47 9.15 -1.66
C PHE A 41 -16.21 7.91 -1.15
N VAL A 42 -15.76 7.33 -0.03
CA VAL A 42 -16.39 6.19 0.63
C VAL A 42 -17.89 6.48 0.89
N SER A 43 -18.20 7.63 1.48
CA SER A 43 -19.57 8.06 1.77
C SER A 43 -20.40 8.23 0.50
N ARG A 44 -19.89 8.94 -0.51
CA ARG A 44 -20.58 9.21 -1.78
C ARG A 44 -20.90 7.94 -2.55
N GLN A 45 -19.98 6.94 -2.54
CA GLN A 45 -20.17 5.65 -3.20
C GLN A 45 -20.88 4.62 -2.31
N LYS A 46 -21.23 4.99 -1.07
CA LYS A 46 -21.86 4.09 -0.08
C LYS A 46 -21.05 2.81 0.12
N LEU A 47 -19.71 2.92 0.08
CA LEU A 47 -18.82 1.81 0.33
C LEU A 47 -18.79 1.45 1.82
N ARG A 48 -18.46 0.22 2.12
CA ARG A 48 -18.33 -0.34 3.47
C ARG A 48 -16.90 -0.82 3.69
N PRO A 49 -15.96 0.07 4.05
CA PRO A 49 -14.59 -0.34 4.32
C PRO A 49 -14.52 -1.36 5.45
N LYS A 50 -13.70 -2.39 5.27
CA LYS A 50 -13.48 -3.48 6.23
C LYS A 50 -12.20 -3.28 7.03
N ALA A 51 -11.23 -2.57 6.45
CA ALA A 51 -9.93 -2.32 7.07
C ALA A 51 -9.21 -1.14 6.43
N VAL A 52 -8.24 -0.59 7.17
CA VAL A 52 -7.11 0.17 6.65
C VAL A 52 -5.94 -0.80 6.48
N LEU A 53 -5.33 -0.82 5.31
CA LEU A 53 -4.16 -1.62 4.98
C LEU A 53 -2.98 -0.68 4.74
N LEU A 54 -1.95 -0.76 5.58
CA LEU A 54 -0.77 0.07 5.44
C LEU A 54 0.33 -0.67 4.66
N THR A 55 0.88 0.00 3.67
CA THR A 55 2.07 -0.49 2.98
C THR A 55 3.32 -0.33 3.84
N HIS A 56 3.40 0.75 4.62
CA HIS A 56 4.48 1.02 5.57
C HIS A 56 4.10 2.16 6.54
N ALA A 57 5.00 2.54 7.46
CA ALA A 57 4.69 3.44 8.57
C ALA A 57 5.39 4.81 8.52
N HIS A 58 5.74 5.33 7.34
CA HIS A 58 6.16 6.73 7.25
C HIS A 58 4.98 7.68 7.50
N LEU A 59 5.31 8.86 8.02
CA LEU A 59 4.33 9.81 8.54
C LEU A 59 3.22 10.17 7.54
N ASP A 60 3.56 10.35 6.30
CA ASP A 60 2.63 10.71 5.22
C ASP A 60 1.67 9.58 4.83
N HIS A 61 2.01 8.33 5.13
CA HIS A 61 1.13 7.17 4.93
C HIS A 61 0.19 6.89 6.12
N VAL A 62 0.47 7.49 7.29
CA VAL A 62 -0.26 7.19 8.52
C VAL A 62 -0.93 8.40 9.16
N SER A 63 -0.67 9.63 8.67
CA SER A 63 -1.16 10.87 9.26
C SER A 63 -2.70 10.96 9.32
N GLY A 64 -3.41 10.35 8.38
CA GLY A 64 -4.86 10.36 8.30
C GLY A 64 -5.57 9.27 9.08
N ILE A 65 -4.86 8.31 9.69
CA ILE A 65 -5.49 7.18 10.40
C ILE A 65 -6.42 7.67 11.52
N GLY A 66 -6.03 8.73 12.23
CA GLY A 66 -6.87 9.33 13.26
C GLY A 66 -8.21 9.82 12.74
N ALA A 67 -8.24 10.43 11.55
CA ALA A 67 -9.48 10.86 10.88
C ALA A 67 -10.32 9.64 10.48
N VAL A 68 -9.70 8.65 9.85
CA VAL A 68 -10.41 7.42 9.44
C VAL A 68 -11.04 6.70 10.65
N LYS A 69 -10.28 6.53 11.75
CA LYS A 69 -10.77 5.81 12.96
C LYS A 69 -11.90 6.55 13.68
N ARG A 70 -11.99 7.89 13.55
CA ARG A 70 -13.12 8.65 14.10
C ARG A 70 -14.42 8.42 13.35
N GLU A 71 -14.35 8.26 12.04
CA GLU A 71 -15.52 8.08 11.18
C GLU A 71 -15.91 6.61 10.97
N LEU A 72 -14.91 5.72 10.97
CA LEU A 72 -15.08 4.30 10.64
C LEU A 72 -14.41 3.43 11.71
N PRO A 73 -15.17 2.60 12.45
CA PRO A 73 -14.61 1.69 13.47
C PRO A 73 -14.02 0.42 12.83
N ILE A 74 -13.06 0.60 11.90
CA ILE A 74 -12.42 -0.48 11.17
C ILE A 74 -10.99 -0.73 11.66
N PRO A 75 -10.48 -1.97 11.57
CA PRO A 75 -9.12 -2.30 11.99
C PRO A 75 -8.06 -1.73 11.04
N VAL A 76 -6.89 -1.41 11.62
CA VAL A 76 -5.67 -1.00 10.92
C VAL A 76 -4.68 -2.15 10.92
N TRP A 77 -4.13 -2.45 9.75
CA TRP A 77 -3.13 -3.49 9.53
C TRP A 77 -1.79 -2.87 9.10
N LEU A 78 -0.71 -3.35 9.71
CA LEU A 78 0.67 -2.93 9.41
C LEU A 78 1.60 -4.14 9.50
N HIS A 79 2.71 -4.14 8.78
CA HIS A 79 3.75 -5.16 8.99
C HIS A 79 4.45 -4.94 10.33
N SER A 80 4.64 -6.02 11.10
CA SER A 80 5.19 -5.96 12.47
C SER A 80 6.56 -5.30 12.57
N ALA A 81 7.40 -5.41 11.53
CA ALA A 81 8.72 -4.78 11.50
C ALA A 81 8.70 -3.25 11.44
N ASP A 82 7.56 -2.65 11.06
CA ASP A 82 7.37 -1.20 11.03
C ASP A 82 6.65 -0.66 12.27
N GLN A 83 6.28 -1.51 13.23
CA GLN A 83 5.66 -1.03 14.48
C GLN A 83 6.50 0.03 15.19
N PRO A 84 7.85 -0.11 15.32
CA PRO A 84 8.66 0.94 15.95
C PRO A 84 8.63 2.27 15.21
N LEU A 85 8.50 2.23 13.87
CA LEU A 85 8.39 3.42 13.03
C LEU A 85 7.02 4.08 13.24
N TYR A 86 5.95 3.30 13.30
CA TYR A 86 4.59 3.76 13.58
C TYR A 86 4.46 4.42 14.94
N ASP A 87 5.05 3.83 15.99
CA ASP A 87 5.04 4.35 17.35
C ASP A 87 5.74 5.71 17.47
N GLN A 88 6.56 6.07 16.48
CA GLN A 88 7.27 7.33 16.39
C GLN A 88 6.70 8.30 15.35
N ALA A 89 5.50 8.07 14.82
CA ALA A 89 4.94 8.86 13.73
C ALA A 89 4.90 10.37 14.05
N ALA A 90 4.46 10.76 15.26
CA ALA A 90 4.47 12.16 15.67
C ALA A 90 5.89 12.75 15.76
N ALA A 91 6.88 11.96 16.18
CA ALA A 91 8.28 12.38 16.22
C ALA A 91 8.87 12.52 14.81
N GLN A 92 8.48 11.65 13.86
CA GLN A 92 8.82 11.81 12.44
C GLN A 92 8.28 13.16 11.92
N GLY A 93 7.01 13.48 12.20
CA GLY A 93 6.44 14.77 11.83
C GLY A 93 7.28 15.95 12.32
N ALA A 94 7.68 15.92 13.60
CA ALA A 94 8.50 16.97 14.19
C ALA A 94 9.87 17.14 13.49
N MET A 95 10.50 16.06 13.00
CA MET A 95 11.75 16.12 12.23
C MET A 95 11.60 16.89 10.91
N PHE A 96 10.40 16.88 10.32
CA PHE A 96 10.08 17.63 9.09
C PHE A 96 9.37 18.97 9.36
N GLY A 97 9.28 19.39 10.63
CA GLY A 97 8.58 20.62 11.03
C GLY A 97 7.05 20.53 10.90
N ILE A 98 6.52 19.33 10.82
CA ILE A 98 5.09 19.06 10.68
C ILE A 98 4.52 18.64 12.04
N ARG A 99 3.49 19.36 12.46
CA ARG A 99 2.74 18.98 13.67
C ARG A 99 1.67 17.97 13.32
N MET A 100 1.81 16.75 13.82
CA MET A 100 0.78 15.72 13.72
C MET A 100 0.55 15.06 15.09
N GLU A 101 -0.66 14.55 15.27
CA GLU A 101 -0.98 13.72 16.42
C GLU A 101 -0.45 12.30 16.18
N GLN A 102 -0.09 11.61 17.27
CA GLN A 102 0.23 10.18 17.19
C GLN A 102 -1.02 9.41 16.71
N PRO A 103 -0.92 8.63 15.64
CA PRO A 103 -2.07 7.85 15.17
C PRO A 103 -2.52 6.83 16.25
N PRO A 104 -3.81 6.43 16.24
CA PRO A 104 -4.31 5.36 17.09
C PRO A 104 -3.52 4.05 16.91
N PRO A 105 -3.50 3.16 17.93
CA PRO A 105 -2.77 1.89 17.82
C PRO A 105 -3.19 1.06 16.60
N VAL A 106 -2.21 0.32 16.04
CA VAL A 106 -2.46 -0.72 15.03
C VAL A 106 -3.23 -1.86 15.68
N ASP A 107 -4.26 -2.38 15.00
CA ASP A 107 -5.08 -3.46 15.54
C ASP A 107 -4.49 -4.84 15.21
N HIS A 108 -3.86 -4.99 14.04
CA HIS A 108 -3.33 -6.27 13.57
C HIS A 108 -2.02 -6.11 12.78
N HIS A 109 -1.25 -7.21 12.73
CA HIS A 109 0.01 -7.23 11.98
C HIS A 109 0.01 -8.27 10.88
N TYR A 110 0.58 -7.87 9.71
CA TYR A 110 1.12 -8.85 8.77
C TYR A 110 2.39 -9.45 9.38
N THR A 111 2.57 -10.75 9.26
CA THR A 111 3.73 -11.48 9.81
C THR A 111 4.70 -11.96 8.74
N GLY A 112 4.48 -11.57 7.50
CA GLY A 112 5.24 -11.97 6.31
C GLY A 112 4.32 -12.10 5.11
N ASP A 113 4.77 -12.83 4.08
CA ASP A 113 3.98 -13.10 2.89
C ASP A 113 2.73 -13.93 3.21
N GLY A 114 1.63 -13.61 2.56
CA GLY A 114 0.38 -14.36 2.71
C GLY A 114 -0.85 -13.60 2.27
N THR A 115 -2.01 -14.23 2.43
CA THR A 115 -3.29 -13.59 2.16
C THR A 115 -3.73 -12.81 3.39
N TRP A 116 -4.01 -11.51 3.23
CA TRP A 116 -4.67 -10.71 4.27
C TRP A 116 -6.12 -11.14 4.46
N GLY A 117 -6.89 -11.21 3.35
CA GLY A 117 -8.32 -11.49 3.35
C GLY A 117 -9.02 -10.99 2.10
N ARG A 118 -10.33 -10.75 2.22
CA ARG A 118 -11.20 -10.38 1.09
C ARG A 118 -12.08 -9.17 1.39
N PHE A 119 -12.40 -8.44 0.33
CA PHE A 119 -13.49 -7.48 0.27
C PHE A 119 -14.32 -7.74 -0.99
N GLY A 120 -15.52 -8.30 -0.79
CA GLY A 120 -16.37 -8.75 -1.90
C GLY A 120 -15.68 -9.80 -2.79
N ASP A 121 -15.59 -9.51 -4.07
CA ASP A 121 -15.02 -10.40 -5.09
C ASP A 121 -13.49 -10.26 -5.22
N TYR A 122 -12.84 -9.57 -4.30
CA TYR A 122 -11.40 -9.29 -4.35
C TYR A 122 -10.68 -9.87 -3.14
N GLU A 123 -9.50 -10.44 -3.40
CA GLU A 123 -8.58 -10.94 -2.39
C GLU A 123 -7.29 -10.11 -2.40
N VAL A 124 -6.75 -9.82 -1.24
CA VAL A 124 -5.49 -9.10 -1.08
C VAL A 124 -4.42 -10.06 -0.58
N SER A 125 -3.32 -10.19 -1.34
CA SER A 125 -2.10 -10.86 -0.91
C SER A 125 -1.05 -9.84 -0.50
N VAL A 126 -0.37 -10.12 0.61
CA VAL A 126 0.71 -9.31 1.17
C VAL A 126 2.04 -9.91 0.74
N HIS A 127 2.94 -9.09 0.23
CA HIS A 127 4.32 -9.47 -0.12
C HIS A 127 5.28 -8.55 0.60
N HIS A 128 6.15 -9.09 1.44
CA HIS A 128 7.15 -8.30 2.16
C HIS A 128 8.20 -7.75 1.20
N THR A 129 8.30 -6.43 1.14
CA THR A 129 9.21 -5.69 0.22
C THR A 129 10.06 -4.68 1.00
N PRO A 130 10.92 -5.15 1.93
CA PRO A 130 11.73 -4.27 2.77
C PRO A 130 12.79 -3.53 1.97
N GLY A 131 13.23 -2.39 2.50
CA GLY A 131 14.36 -1.64 1.95
C GLY A 131 14.17 -0.14 1.97
N HIS A 132 13.00 0.38 1.66
CA HIS A 132 12.62 1.75 1.96
C HIS A 132 12.45 1.91 3.49
N CYS A 133 11.76 0.98 4.10
CA CYS A 133 11.67 0.78 5.55
C CYS A 133 11.72 -0.74 5.87
N PRO A 134 11.82 -1.14 7.14
CA PRO A 134 11.92 -2.56 7.52
C PRO A 134 10.67 -3.37 7.22
N GLY A 135 9.49 -2.79 7.37
CA GLY A 135 8.19 -3.46 7.24
C GLY A 135 7.43 -3.10 5.97
N GLY A 136 8.10 -2.54 4.95
CA GLY A 136 7.46 -2.24 3.67
C GLY A 136 6.84 -3.47 3.03
N VAL A 137 5.59 -3.35 2.53
CA VAL A 137 4.88 -4.42 1.84
C VAL A 137 4.30 -3.94 0.52
N CYS A 138 4.17 -4.87 -0.43
CA CYS A 138 3.33 -4.74 -1.61
C CYS A 138 2.01 -5.49 -1.35
N LEU A 139 0.89 -4.85 -1.62
CA LEU A 139 -0.44 -5.43 -1.57
C LEU A 139 -0.89 -5.77 -3.00
N ALA A 140 -0.91 -7.05 -3.35
CA ALA A 140 -1.39 -7.51 -4.64
C ALA A 140 -2.89 -7.84 -4.55
N VAL A 141 -3.69 -7.19 -5.38
CA VAL A 141 -5.15 -7.34 -5.40
C VAL A 141 -5.57 -8.22 -6.55
N TYR A 142 -6.29 -9.28 -6.24
CA TYR A 142 -6.79 -10.24 -7.23
C TYR A 142 -8.32 -10.27 -7.23
N ARG A 143 -8.89 -10.30 -8.42
CA ARG A 143 -10.28 -10.74 -8.56
C ARG A 143 -10.33 -12.25 -8.39
N VAL A 144 -11.26 -12.71 -7.56
CA VAL A 144 -11.49 -14.12 -7.30
C VAL A 144 -12.95 -14.42 -7.63
N ALA A 145 -13.20 -15.47 -8.40
CA ALA A 145 -14.57 -15.89 -8.65
C ALA A 145 -15.30 -16.18 -7.32
N SER A 146 -16.61 -15.99 -7.32
CA SER A 146 -17.45 -16.38 -6.19
C SER A 146 -17.22 -17.87 -5.90
N ILE A 147 -16.71 -18.19 -4.73
CA ILE A 147 -16.50 -19.58 -4.34
C ILE A 147 -17.84 -20.13 -3.90
N GLU A 148 -18.45 -20.92 -4.75
CA GLU A 148 -19.31 -22.00 -4.26
C GLU A 148 -18.40 -23.05 -3.62
N PRO A 149 -18.78 -23.67 -2.47
CA PRO A 149 -17.87 -24.49 -1.66
C PRO A 149 -17.20 -25.65 -2.39
N ASP A 150 -17.76 -26.12 -3.52
CA ASP A 150 -17.34 -27.30 -4.25
C ASP A 150 -16.79 -27.01 -5.66
N GLU A 151 -16.60 -25.75 -6.05
CA GLU A 151 -16.04 -25.43 -7.38
C GLU A 151 -14.51 -25.37 -7.37
N PRO A 152 -13.84 -25.85 -8.46
CA PRO A 152 -12.40 -25.67 -8.60
C PRO A 152 -12.07 -24.18 -8.61
N ARG A 153 -11.01 -23.81 -7.87
CA ARG A 153 -10.55 -22.41 -7.81
C ARG A 153 -10.20 -21.93 -9.22
N GLU A 154 -11.01 -21.01 -9.74
CA GLU A 154 -10.68 -20.32 -10.98
C GLU A 154 -9.37 -19.54 -10.86
N PRO A 155 -8.66 -19.31 -11.98
CA PRO A 155 -7.44 -18.52 -11.97
C PRO A 155 -7.73 -17.12 -11.40
N ARG A 156 -6.88 -16.68 -10.49
CA ARG A 156 -6.93 -15.34 -9.91
C ARG A 156 -6.51 -14.34 -10.97
N GLU A 157 -7.30 -13.31 -11.21
CA GLU A 157 -6.98 -12.22 -12.10
C GLU A 157 -6.38 -11.06 -11.31
N LEU A 158 -5.10 -10.76 -11.55
CA LEU A 158 -4.44 -9.63 -10.90
C LEU A 158 -5.06 -8.30 -11.37
N GLN A 159 -5.45 -7.47 -10.41
CA GLN A 159 -6.07 -6.16 -10.65
C GLN A 159 -5.08 -5.01 -10.46
N GLY A 160 -4.01 -5.22 -9.69
CA GLY A 160 -2.97 -4.24 -9.46
C GLY A 160 -2.13 -4.51 -8.23
N LEU A 161 -1.00 -3.81 -8.16
CA LEU A 161 0.00 -3.87 -7.11
C LEU A 161 0.09 -2.52 -6.42
N PHE A 162 -0.24 -2.44 -5.13
CA PHE A 162 -0.08 -1.25 -4.30
C PHE A 162 1.24 -1.39 -3.53
N VAL A 163 2.27 -0.71 -4.02
CA VAL A 163 3.66 -1.00 -3.63
C VAL A 163 4.22 -0.02 -2.58
N GLY A 164 3.41 0.93 -2.10
CA GLY A 164 3.91 2.02 -1.26
C GLY A 164 5.11 2.70 -1.91
N ASP A 165 6.15 2.89 -1.12
CA ASP A 165 7.38 3.56 -1.56
C ASP A 165 8.49 2.59 -1.98
N THR A 166 8.13 1.44 -2.53
CA THR A 166 9.11 0.47 -3.04
C THR A 166 9.55 0.82 -4.46
N LEU A 167 8.62 1.09 -5.36
CA LEU A 167 8.87 1.32 -6.79
C LEU A 167 7.98 2.46 -7.32
N PHE A 168 8.56 3.37 -8.07
CA PHE A 168 7.87 4.50 -8.70
C PHE A 168 8.05 4.49 -10.22
N ALA A 169 7.25 5.29 -10.92
CA ALA A 169 7.43 5.51 -12.36
C ALA A 169 8.78 6.18 -12.66
N GLY A 170 9.77 5.38 -13.06
CA GLY A 170 11.13 5.83 -13.38
C GLY A 170 12.00 6.12 -12.15
N SER A 171 11.61 5.69 -10.95
CA SER A 171 12.36 5.89 -9.70
C SER A 171 12.15 4.74 -8.72
N ILE A 172 12.78 4.83 -7.55
CA ILE A 172 12.63 3.90 -6.42
C ILE A 172 12.52 4.67 -5.11
N GLY A 173 12.04 4.03 -4.06
CA GLY A 173 12.00 4.60 -2.72
C GLY A 173 13.40 4.98 -2.21
N ARG A 174 13.46 6.04 -1.40
CA ARG A 174 14.69 6.42 -0.70
C ARG A 174 15.07 5.37 0.35
N THR A 175 16.35 5.28 0.66
CA THR A 175 16.88 4.28 1.60
C THR A 175 17.82 4.88 2.64
N ASP A 176 17.82 6.21 2.76
CA ASP A 176 18.70 7.00 3.63
C ASP A 176 18.05 7.33 4.99
N LEU A 177 16.77 7.00 5.18
CA LEU A 177 16.09 7.14 6.48
C LEU A 177 16.39 5.94 7.40
N PRO A 178 16.17 6.08 8.73
CA PRO A 178 16.41 4.99 9.68
C PRO A 178 15.66 3.71 9.30
N GLY A 179 16.40 2.60 9.20
CA GLY A 179 15.87 1.30 8.78
C GLY A 179 15.93 1.06 7.28
N GLY A 180 16.27 2.07 6.47
CA GLY A 180 16.44 1.96 5.03
C GLY A 180 17.66 1.14 4.62
N SER A 181 17.57 0.46 3.47
CA SER A 181 18.64 -0.37 2.91
C SER A 181 18.51 -0.53 1.41
N HIS A 182 19.35 0.14 0.65
CA HIS A 182 19.34 0.05 -0.81
C HIS A 182 19.50 -1.40 -1.34
N PRO A 183 20.41 -2.25 -0.81
CA PRO A 183 20.49 -3.62 -1.28
C PRO A 183 19.23 -4.45 -1.03
N LYS A 184 18.51 -4.20 0.10
CA LYS A 184 17.24 -4.87 0.36
C LYS A 184 16.15 -4.36 -0.57
N LEU A 185 16.07 -3.05 -0.82
CA LEU A 185 15.09 -2.47 -1.74
C LEU A 185 15.26 -3.04 -3.14
N MET A 186 16.49 -3.10 -3.65
CA MET A 186 16.77 -3.66 -4.97
C MET A 186 16.39 -5.16 -5.06
N LYS A 187 16.61 -5.93 -4.00
CA LYS A 187 16.12 -7.33 -3.93
C LYS A 187 14.59 -7.39 -3.95
N SER A 188 13.92 -6.55 -3.17
CA SER A 188 12.46 -6.47 -3.16
C SER A 188 11.90 -6.16 -4.55
N ILE A 189 12.50 -5.21 -5.27
CA ILE A 189 12.09 -4.88 -6.63
C ILE A 189 12.37 -6.04 -7.60
N THR A 190 13.62 -6.55 -7.62
CA THR A 190 14.05 -7.49 -8.66
C THR A 190 13.60 -8.93 -8.42
N GLN A 191 13.40 -9.34 -7.16
CA GLN A 191 13.05 -10.72 -6.82
C GLN A 191 11.57 -10.90 -6.43
N VAL A 192 10.93 -9.85 -5.88
CA VAL A 192 9.52 -9.92 -5.49
C VAL A 192 8.64 -9.24 -6.53
N LEU A 193 8.82 -7.92 -6.79
CA LEU A 193 7.94 -7.21 -7.71
C LEU A 193 8.11 -7.68 -9.15
N PHE A 194 9.32 -7.97 -9.60
CA PHE A 194 9.55 -8.47 -10.96
C PHE A 194 9.19 -9.95 -11.17
N ALA A 195 8.70 -10.64 -10.16
CA ALA A 195 8.06 -11.95 -10.34
C ALA A 195 6.61 -11.82 -10.87
N PHE A 196 6.01 -10.62 -10.78
CA PHE A 196 4.71 -10.34 -11.37
C PHE A 196 4.80 -10.14 -12.88
N PRO A 197 3.67 -10.33 -13.62
CA PRO A 197 3.62 -10.12 -15.06
C PRO A 197 4.01 -8.70 -15.49
N ASP A 198 4.54 -8.56 -16.72
CA ASP A 198 4.98 -7.26 -17.26
C ASP A 198 3.84 -6.23 -17.38
N ASP A 199 2.62 -6.67 -17.61
CA ASP A 199 1.41 -5.84 -17.71
C ASP A 199 0.77 -5.52 -16.36
N ALA A 200 1.30 -6.05 -15.25
CA ALA A 200 0.80 -5.73 -13.92
C ALA A 200 0.93 -4.23 -13.64
N GLU A 201 -0.20 -3.59 -13.36
CA GLU A 201 -0.25 -2.18 -12.98
C GLU A 201 0.30 -1.97 -11.57
N VAL A 202 1.09 -0.91 -11.41
CA VAL A 202 1.77 -0.52 -10.18
C VAL A 202 1.25 0.82 -9.70
N TYR A 203 0.64 0.82 -8.51
CA TYR A 203 0.14 1.98 -7.79
C TYR A 203 1.09 2.30 -6.63
N SER A 204 1.82 3.39 -6.77
CA SER A 204 2.88 3.78 -5.84
C SER A 204 2.39 4.81 -4.82
N GLY A 205 3.10 4.94 -3.69
CA GLY A 205 2.81 5.97 -2.69
C GLY A 205 2.94 7.39 -3.23
N HIS A 206 3.77 7.62 -4.23
CA HIS A 206 3.93 8.94 -4.86
C HIS A 206 3.94 8.87 -6.38
N GLY A 207 3.43 9.94 -7.00
CA GLY A 207 3.47 10.14 -8.44
C GLY A 207 2.40 9.33 -9.18
N ARG A 208 2.65 9.09 -10.48
CA ARG A 208 1.71 8.40 -11.35
C ARG A 208 1.90 6.88 -11.31
N GLU A 209 0.89 6.16 -11.74
CA GLU A 209 0.94 4.73 -11.99
C GLU A 209 1.96 4.35 -13.08
N THR A 210 2.43 3.10 -13.03
CA THR A 210 3.33 2.50 -14.00
C THR A 210 3.03 1.00 -14.16
N THR A 211 3.89 0.25 -14.84
CA THR A 211 3.77 -1.21 -14.94
C THR A 211 5.11 -1.89 -14.62
N ILE A 212 5.06 -3.14 -14.17
CA ILE A 212 6.25 -3.96 -13.90
C ILE A 212 7.17 -4.01 -15.12
N GLY A 213 6.61 -4.25 -16.30
CA GLY A 213 7.39 -4.36 -17.54
C GLY A 213 8.06 -3.06 -17.95
N ARG A 214 7.41 -1.92 -17.71
CA ARG A 214 8.01 -0.60 -17.96
C ARG A 214 9.20 -0.38 -17.05
N GLU A 215 9.03 -0.58 -15.74
CA GLU A 215 10.09 -0.32 -14.77
C GLU A 215 11.26 -1.30 -14.95
N ARG A 216 10.99 -2.56 -15.26
CA ARG A 216 12.03 -3.55 -15.58
C ARG A 216 12.89 -3.13 -16.76
N LYS A 217 12.29 -2.50 -17.79
CA LYS A 217 12.97 -2.13 -19.04
C LYS A 217 13.62 -0.76 -19.03
N SER A 218 13.10 0.18 -18.24
CA SER A 218 13.49 1.59 -18.38
C SER A 218 13.77 2.33 -17.08
N ASN A 219 13.58 1.72 -15.91
CA ASN A 219 13.89 2.37 -14.64
C ASN A 219 15.42 2.52 -14.48
N PRO A 220 15.96 3.76 -14.39
CA PRO A 220 17.40 3.97 -14.39
C PRO A 220 18.10 3.32 -13.18
N PHE A 221 17.47 3.32 -12.00
CA PHE A 221 18.03 2.71 -10.79
C PHE A 221 18.12 1.18 -10.91
N VAL A 222 17.10 0.57 -11.52
CA VAL A 222 17.08 -0.87 -11.78
C VAL A 222 18.14 -1.25 -12.80
N LEU A 223 18.22 -0.50 -13.90
CA LEU A 223 19.21 -0.76 -14.97
C LEU A 223 20.64 -0.58 -14.47
N GLU A 224 20.88 0.41 -13.60
CA GLU A 224 22.20 0.59 -12.97
C GLU A 224 22.54 -0.60 -12.06
N TYR A 225 21.62 -1.04 -11.23
CA TYR A 225 21.82 -2.17 -10.32
C TYR A 225 22.08 -3.50 -11.05
N LEU A 226 21.45 -3.72 -12.21
CA LEU A 226 21.58 -4.94 -13.00
C LEU A 226 22.78 -4.93 -13.96
N ARG A 227 23.53 -3.84 -14.03
CA ARG A 227 24.77 -3.81 -14.82
C ARG A 227 25.77 -4.79 -14.21
N PRO A 228 26.43 -5.62 -15.07
CA PRO A 228 27.44 -6.56 -14.63
C PRO A 228 28.69 -5.87 -14.07
#